data_db071526c8bda07f5f77a541d8b8333e
#
_entry.id   db071526c8bda07f5f77a541d8b8333e
#
_cell.length_a   1.000
_cell.length_b   1.000
_cell.length_c   1.000
_cell.angle_alpha   90.00
_cell.angle_beta   90.00
_cell.angle_gamma   90.00
#
_symmetry.space_group_name_H-M   'P 1'
#
loop_
_entity.id
_entity.type
_entity.pdbx_description
1 polymer ?
#
loop_
_entity_poly.entity_id
_entity_poly.type
_entity_poly.pdbx_seq_one_letter_code
_entity_poly.pdbx_strand_id
1 'polypeptide(L)'
;MKTDVLIVGSGCSALYMALHLPEDLNILMVTKKEAELSDSFLAQGGICMLRNEDDYDSYFEDTMKAGHYENDAYSVELMIKSSPDVIQDLINYGVDFERNEDGSLAFTREGAHSQKRILYHEDITGKEITRHLLEKVRQKKNVTLLENTPLVDLIVRGNVALGCLLYTSDAADDSLR
;
A
#
# COMPACT_ATOMS: atom_id res chain seq x y z
N MET A 1 -23.01 4.74 -10.51
CA MET A 1 -22.74 3.82 -9.37
C MET A 1 -22.67 4.65 -8.10
N LYS A 2 -23.15 4.13 -6.97
CA LYS A 2 -23.03 4.78 -5.64
C LYS A 2 -22.16 3.89 -4.76
N THR A 3 -21.19 4.49 -4.07
CA THR A 3 -20.28 3.79 -3.15
C THR A 3 -20.06 4.67 -1.92
N ASP A 4 -19.64 4.07 -0.81
CA ASP A 4 -19.32 4.79 0.42
C ASP A 4 -17.87 5.27 0.41
N VAL A 5 -16.97 4.45 -0.16
CA VAL A 5 -15.54 4.78 -0.29
C VAL A 5 -15.07 4.52 -1.72
N LEU A 6 -14.37 5.50 -2.29
CA LEU A 6 -13.66 5.36 -3.55
C LEU A 6 -12.15 5.31 -3.26
N ILE A 7 -11.50 4.25 -3.72
CA ILE A 7 -10.04 4.08 -3.66
C ILE A 7 -9.49 4.15 -5.09
N VAL A 8 -8.54 5.05 -5.32
CA VAL A 8 -7.92 5.24 -6.63
C VAL A 8 -6.49 4.70 -6.62
N GLY A 9 -6.27 3.64 -7.39
CA GLY A 9 -5.00 2.92 -7.47
C GLY A 9 -5.03 1.56 -6.80
N SER A 10 -4.01 0.75 -7.08
CA SER A 10 -3.81 -0.62 -6.58
C SER A 10 -2.42 -0.83 -5.97
N GLY A 11 -1.77 0.24 -5.51
CA GLY A 11 -0.52 0.13 -4.76
C GLY A 11 -0.75 -0.43 -3.35
N CYS A 12 0.32 -0.79 -2.65
CA CYS A 12 0.28 -1.40 -1.31
C CYS A 12 -0.62 -0.65 -0.32
N SER A 13 -0.54 0.69 -0.26
CA SER A 13 -1.35 1.49 0.67
C SER A 13 -2.84 1.42 0.36
N ALA A 14 -3.22 1.42 -0.94
CA ALA A 14 -4.59 1.32 -1.37
C ALA A 14 -5.19 -0.06 -1.03
N LEU A 15 -4.44 -1.12 -1.29
CA LEU A 15 -4.84 -2.50 -1.00
C LEU A 15 -4.93 -2.73 0.52
N TYR A 16 -3.95 -2.27 1.29
CA TYR A 16 -3.93 -2.37 2.74
C TYR A 16 -5.11 -1.63 3.36
N MET A 17 -5.39 -0.40 2.90
CA MET A 17 -6.56 0.36 3.33
C MET A 17 -7.88 -0.40 3.05
N ALA A 18 -8.05 -0.97 1.85
CA ALA A 18 -9.26 -1.71 1.50
C ALA A 18 -9.50 -2.93 2.40
N LEU A 19 -8.42 -3.55 2.91
CA LEU A 19 -8.51 -4.69 3.83
C LEU A 19 -8.92 -4.28 5.24
N HIS A 20 -8.63 -3.05 5.66
CA HIS A 20 -8.86 -2.54 7.02
C HIS A 20 -10.14 -1.70 7.15
N LEU A 21 -10.79 -1.34 6.04
CA LEU A 21 -12.07 -0.65 6.10
C LEU A 21 -13.19 -1.62 6.57
N PRO A 22 -14.19 -1.08 7.31
CA PRO A 22 -15.35 -1.85 7.77
C PRO A 22 -16.07 -2.61 6.65
N GLU A 23 -16.56 -3.79 6.96
CA GLU A 23 -17.20 -4.68 5.97
C GLU A 23 -18.59 -4.24 5.54
N ASP A 24 -19.23 -3.35 6.28
CA ASP A 24 -20.51 -2.74 5.96
C ASP A 24 -20.42 -1.58 4.95
N LEU A 25 -19.21 -1.12 4.65
CA LEU A 25 -18.96 -0.10 3.63
C LEU A 25 -18.84 -0.72 2.23
N ASN A 26 -19.51 -0.12 1.25
CA ASN A 26 -19.34 -0.47 -0.16
C ASN A 26 -18.12 0.28 -0.71
N ILE A 27 -17.10 -0.46 -1.07
CA ILE A 27 -15.82 0.09 -1.53
C ILE A 27 -15.70 -0.11 -3.03
N LEU A 28 -15.44 0.97 -3.76
CA LEU A 28 -15.06 0.93 -5.15
C LEU A 28 -13.57 1.23 -5.28
N MET A 29 -12.81 0.28 -5.79
CA MET A 29 -11.42 0.50 -6.19
C MET A 29 -11.34 0.63 -7.70
N VAL A 30 -10.61 1.63 -8.18
CA VAL A 30 -10.38 1.83 -9.62
C VAL A 30 -8.88 1.94 -9.89
N THR A 31 -8.44 1.34 -10.99
CA THR A 31 -7.04 1.43 -11.43
C THR A 31 -6.96 1.66 -12.94
N LYS A 32 -6.01 2.50 -13.35
CA LYS A 32 -5.86 2.90 -14.76
C LYS A 32 -5.39 1.79 -15.69
N LYS A 33 -4.79 0.74 -15.12
CA LYS A 33 -4.33 -0.46 -15.81
C LYS A 33 -4.74 -1.70 -15.01
N GLU A 34 -4.18 -2.87 -15.32
CA GLU A 34 -4.30 -4.07 -14.49
C GLU A 34 -3.78 -3.80 -13.06
N ALA A 35 -4.39 -4.40 -12.06
CA ALA A 35 -4.10 -4.13 -10.66
C ALA A 35 -2.67 -4.49 -10.25
N GLU A 36 -2.06 -5.45 -10.94
CA GLU A 36 -0.67 -5.87 -10.76
C GLU A 36 0.34 -4.86 -11.32
N LEU A 37 -0.08 -3.89 -12.14
CA LEU A 37 0.81 -2.89 -12.75
C LEU A 37 0.91 -1.62 -11.90
N SER A 38 1.27 -1.77 -10.63
CA SER A 38 1.54 -0.66 -9.72
C SER A 38 3.04 -0.50 -9.46
N ASP A 39 3.46 0.70 -9.10
CA ASP A 39 4.87 0.95 -8.71
C ASP A 39 5.25 0.11 -7.48
N SER A 40 4.30 -0.14 -6.57
CA SER A 40 4.51 -1.03 -5.43
C SER A 40 4.84 -2.46 -5.86
N PHE A 41 4.21 -2.96 -6.94
CA PHE A 41 4.49 -4.30 -7.48
C PHE A 41 5.89 -4.39 -8.09
N LEU A 42 6.41 -3.29 -8.63
CA LEU A 42 7.73 -3.23 -9.26
C LEU A 42 8.86 -2.92 -8.27
N ALA A 43 8.53 -2.61 -7.01
CA ALA A 43 9.52 -2.26 -6.00
C ALA A 43 10.38 -3.48 -5.64
N GLN A 44 11.70 -3.34 -5.76
CA GLN A 44 12.69 -4.40 -5.50
C GLN A 44 13.24 -4.36 -4.08
N GLY A 45 13.34 -3.15 -3.49
CA GLY A 45 13.80 -2.98 -2.12
C GLY A 45 12.89 -3.65 -1.09
N GLY A 46 13.27 -3.52 0.17
CA GLY A 46 12.51 -4.10 1.26
C GLY A 46 11.56 -3.14 1.94
N ILE A 47 11.01 -3.57 3.06
CA ILE A 47 10.15 -2.79 3.93
C ILE A 47 10.76 -2.67 5.33
N CYS A 48 10.79 -1.46 5.87
CA CYS A 48 11.37 -1.20 7.19
C CYS A 48 10.43 -1.61 8.31
N MET A 49 11.00 -2.11 9.40
CA MET A 49 10.28 -2.46 10.62
C MET A 49 11.06 -2.00 11.85
N LEU A 50 10.38 -1.44 12.84
CA LEU A 50 10.92 -1.22 14.17
C LEU A 50 11.15 -2.57 14.86
N ARG A 51 12.41 -2.91 15.17
CA ARG A 51 12.74 -4.23 15.73
C ARG A 51 12.53 -4.31 17.24
N ASN A 52 12.83 -3.24 17.94
CA ASN A 52 12.70 -3.08 19.39
C ASN A 52 12.76 -1.58 19.75
N GLU A 53 12.54 -1.26 21.01
CA GLU A 53 12.55 0.14 21.49
C GLU A 53 13.91 0.83 21.30
N ASP A 54 15.03 0.12 21.45
CA ASP A 54 16.37 0.69 21.29
C ASP A 54 16.67 1.12 19.83
N ASP A 55 15.94 0.59 18.84
CA ASP A 55 16.09 0.95 17.43
C ASP A 55 15.31 2.22 17.04
N TYR A 56 14.40 2.70 17.90
CA TYR A 56 13.50 3.80 17.57
C TYR A 56 14.23 5.11 17.24
N ASP A 57 15.13 5.56 18.10
CA ASP A 57 15.82 6.85 17.92
C ASP A 57 16.65 6.87 16.63
N SER A 58 17.36 5.77 16.36
CA SER A 58 18.16 5.63 15.14
C SER A 58 17.29 5.56 13.88
N TYR A 59 16.13 4.89 13.96
CA TYR A 59 15.20 4.82 12.84
C TYR A 59 14.55 6.17 12.55
N PHE A 60 14.15 6.87 13.60
CA PHE A 60 13.56 8.21 13.47
C PHE A 60 14.57 9.19 12.85
N GLU A 61 15.80 9.23 13.36
CA GLU A 61 16.86 10.12 12.84
C GLU A 61 17.23 9.79 11.39
N ASP A 62 17.40 8.51 11.04
CA ASP A 62 17.66 8.08 9.67
C ASP A 62 16.56 8.56 8.72
N THR A 63 15.30 8.45 9.13
CA THR A 63 14.13 8.85 8.33
C THR A 63 14.07 10.36 8.17
N MET A 64 14.24 11.12 9.25
CA MET A 64 14.24 12.59 9.22
C MET A 64 15.37 13.11 8.34
N LYS A 65 16.56 12.54 8.47
CA LYS A 65 17.74 12.91 7.66
C LYS A 65 17.53 12.59 6.17
N ALA A 66 16.95 11.45 5.84
CA ALA A 66 16.65 11.07 4.45
C ALA A 66 15.66 12.03 3.80
N GLY A 67 14.73 12.57 4.56
CA GLY A 67 13.79 13.60 4.12
C GLY A 67 14.29 15.03 4.30
N HIS A 68 15.60 15.24 4.52
CA HIS A 68 16.22 16.57 4.75
C HIS A 68 15.56 17.37 5.88
N TYR A 69 14.98 16.68 6.89
CA TYR A 69 14.22 17.24 8.00
C TYR A 69 12.98 18.06 7.60
N GLU A 70 12.48 17.85 6.39
CA GLU A 70 11.21 18.43 5.93
C GLU A 70 10.00 17.51 6.23
N ASN A 71 10.25 16.34 6.77
CA ASN A 71 9.22 15.38 7.17
C ASN A 71 8.38 15.93 8.34
N ASP A 72 7.10 15.60 8.34
CA ASP A 72 6.26 15.76 9.52
C ASP A 72 6.67 14.74 10.60
N ALA A 73 7.19 15.20 11.71
CA ALA A 73 7.75 14.38 12.77
C ALA A 73 6.70 13.42 13.38
N TYR A 74 5.45 13.86 13.51
CA TYR A 74 4.36 13.02 14.01
C TYR A 74 4.02 11.88 13.07
N SER A 75 3.98 12.16 11.76
CA SER A 75 3.75 11.12 10.73
C SER A 75 4.88 10.10 10.70
N VAL A 76 6.14 10.52 10.88
CA VAL A 76 7.30 9.63 10.98
C VAL A 76 7.20 8.76 12.22
N GLU A 77 6.89 9.32 13.38
CA GLU A 77 6.69 8.57 14.62
C GLU A 77 5.58 7.52 14.47
N LEU A 78 4.43 7.90 13.91
CA LEU A 78 3.31 7.00 13.68
C LEU A 78 3.71 5.84 12.76
N MET A 79 4.38 6.13 11.63
CA MET A 79 4.86 5.14 10.69
C MET A 79 5.80 4.14 11.37
N ILE A 80 6.77 4.62 12.14
CA ILE A 80 7.75 3.76 12.82
C ILE A 80 7.07 2.87 13.86
N LYS A 81 6.26 3.46 14.74
CA LYS A 81 5.61 2.72 15.84
C LYS A 81 4.58 1.70 15.37
N SER A 82 3.89 1.97 14.26
CA SER A 82 2.91 1.03 13.68
C SER A 82 3.55 -0.07 12.82
N SER A 83 4.83 0.07 12.45
CA SER A 83 5.46 -0.86 11.51
C SER A 83 5.47 -2.32 11.97
N PRO A 84 5.66 -2.69 13.27
CA PRO A 84 5.60 -4.09 13.70
C PRO A 84 4.22 -4.72 13.46
N ASP A 85 3.14 -3.99 13.75
CA ASP A 85 1.76 -4.48 13.56
C ASP A 85 1.46 -4.65 12.06
N VAL A 86 1.88 -3.69 11.23
CA VAL A 86 1.73 -3.77 9.77
C VAL A 86 2.48 -5.00 9.21
N ILE A 87 3.71 -5.26 9.65
CA ILE A 87 4.46 -6.44 9.21
C ILE A 87 3.77 -7.73 9.66
N GLN A 88 3.23 -7.76 10.87
CA GLN A 88 2.49 -8.93 11.35
C GLN A 88 1.23 -9.18 10.49
N ASP A 89 0.52 -8.14 10.11
CA ASP A 89 -0.62 -8.24 9.19
C ASP A 89 -0.21 -8.80 7.84
N LEU A 90 0.89 -8.29 7.25
CA LEU A 90 1.41 -8.80 5.98
C LEU A 90 1.74 -10.30 6.06
N ILE A 91 2.38 -10.74 7.15
CA ILE A 91 2.65 -12.17 7.40
C ILE A 91 1.35 -12.96 7.50
N ASN A 92 0.35 -12.44 8.22
CA ASN A 92 -0.96 -13.07 8.35
C ASN A 92 -1.72 -13.16 7.00
N TYR A 93 -1.48 -12.22 6.10
CA TYR A 93 -2.00 -12.28 4.73
C TYR A 93 -1.24 -13.24 3.83
N GLY A 94 -0.10 -13.78 4.29
CA GLY A 94 0.67 -14.81 3.60
C GLY A 94 1.94 -14.31 2.94
N VAL A 95 2.34 -13.05 3.18
CA VAL A 95 3.63 -12.52 2.68
C VAL A 95 4.78 -13.30 3.32
N ASP A 96 5.67 -13.81 2.49
CA ASP A 96 6.82 -14.60 2.90
C ASP A 96 8.10 -13.75 2.87
N PHE A 97 8.48 -13.26 4.04
CA PHE A 97 9.76 -12.58 4.23
C PHE A 97 10.87 -13.58 4.50
N GLU A 98 12.09 -13.26 4.07
CA GLU A 98 13.29 -14.06 4.33
C GLU A 98 13.46 -14.32 5.84
N ARG A 99 13.94 -15.53 6.15
CA ARG A 99 14.15 -15.98 7.52
C ARG A 99 15.55 -16.53 7.71
N ASN A 100 16.05 -16.40 8.93
CA ASN A 100 17.26 -17.04 9.39
C ASN A 100 17.06 -18.55 9.59
N GLU A 101 18.14 -19.30 9.78
CA GLU A 101 18.09 -20.75 10.03
C GLU A 101 17.25 -21.13 11.28
N ASP A 102 17.16 -20.23 12.24
CA ASP A 102 16.35 -20.41 13.46
C ASP A 102 14.86 -20.06 13.28
N GLY A 103 14.44 -19.66 12.06
CA GLY A 103 13.07 -19.27 11.73
C GLY A 103 12.72 -17.82 12.05
N SER A 104 13.61 -17.05 12.68
CA SER A 104 13.41 -15.61 12.90
C SER A 104 13.48 -14.83 11.59
N LEU A 105 12.84 -13.64 11.54
CA LEU A 105 12.90 -12.76 10.36
C LEU A 105 14.36 -12.32 10.09
N ALA A 106 14.76 -12.40 8.83
CA ALA A 106 16.07 -11.91 8.39
C ALA A 106 15.97 -10.41 8.03
N PHE A 107 16.93 -9.64 8.52
CA PHE A 107 16.98 -8.20 8.26
C PHE A 107 18.23 -7.82 7.48
N THR A 108 18.07 -6.99 6.48
CA THR A 108 19.16 -6.35 5.73
C THR A 108 19.24 -4.87 6.03
N ARG A 109 20.26 -4.21 5.47
CA ARG A 109 20.44 -2.77 5.53
C ARG A 109 20.56 -2.22 4.11
N GLU A 110 19.75 -1.24 3.81
CA GLU A 110 19.77 -0.53 2.53
C GLU A 110 19.68 0.98 2.72
N GLY A 111 20.06 1.72 1.68
CA GLY A 111 19.89 3.14 1.55
C GLY A 111 20.40 3.95 2.74
N ALA A 112 19.57 4.83 3.26
CA ALA A 112 19.90 5.78 4.32
C ALA A 112 19.85 5.19 5.74
N HIS A 113 19.57 3.89 5.90
CA HIS A 113 19.44 3.28 7.22
C HIS A 113 20.78 2.95 7.86
N SER A 114 20.97 3.37 9.12
CA SER A 114 22.16 3.08 9.94
C SER A 114 22.16 1.65 10.49
N GLN A 115 21.00 1.02 10.64
CA GLN A 115 20.82 -0.32 11.20
C GLN A 115 20.17 -1.29 10.20
N LYS A 116 20.31 -2.60 10.47
CA LYS A 116 19.60 -3.65 9.74
C LYS A 116 18.16 -3.70 10.23
N ARG A 117 17.20 -3.11 9.52
CA ARG A 117 15.78 -3.09 9.86
C ARG A 117 14.85 -3.33 8.68
N ILE A 118 15.41 -3.77 7.55
CA ILE A 118 14.68 -3.95 6.30
C ILE A 118 14.40 -5.43 6.11
N LEU A 119 13.12 -5.77 6.02
CA LEU A 119 12.62 -7.07 5.62
C LEU A 119 12.53 -7.13 4.10
N TYR A 120 12.77 -8.29 3.52
CA TYR A 120 12.81 -8.48 2.09
C TYR A 120 12.37 -9.89 1.69
N HIS A 121 12.05 -10.07 0.42
CA HIS A 121 11.82 -11.35 -0.22
C HIS A 121 12.57 -11.34 -1.55
N GLU A 122 13.70 -12.02 -1.61
CA GLU A 122 14.63 -11.96 -2.75
C GLU A 122 14.87 -10.48 -3.18
N ASP A 123 14.71 -10.18 -4.48
CA ASP A 123 14.72 -8.83 -5.06
C ASP A 123 13.32 -8.39 -5.56
N ILE A 124 12.25 -9.04 -5.08
CA ILE A 124 10.87 -8.85 -5.52
C ILE A 124 9.90 -8.56 -4.37
N THR A 125 10.38 -7.94 -3.29
CA THR A 125 9.59 -7.70 -2.07
C THR A 125 8.26 -6.99 -2.35
N GLY A 126 8.27 -5.98 -3.19
CA GLY A 126 7.05 -5.25 -3.57
C GLY A 126 6.03 -6.13 -4.28
N LYS A 127 6.47 -6.99 -5.20
CA LYS A 127 5.63 -7.98 -5.88
C LYS A 127 5.02 -8.96 -4.88
N GLU A 128 5.83 -9.49 -3.96
CA GLU A 128 5.39 -10.45 -2.96
C GLU A 128 4.30 -9.85 -2.06
N ILE A 129 4.52 -8.65 -1.52
CA ILE A 129 3.53 -7.93 -0.70
C ILE A 129 2.26 -7.64 -1.50
N THR A 130 2.41 -7.02 -2.67
CA THR A 130 1.26 -6.55 -3.46
C THR A 130 0.40 -7.70 -3.94
N ARG A 131 0.99 -8.82 -4.36
CA ARG A 131 0.28 -10.01 -4.79
C ARG A 131 -0.62 -10.55 -3.69
N HIS A 132 -0.10 -10.74 -2.48
CA HIS A 132 -0.87 -11.27 -1.36
C HIS A 132 -1.99 -10.32 -0.92
N LEU A 133 -1.72 -9.01 -0.83
CA LEU A 133 -2.75 -8.03 -0.53
C LEU A 133 -3.87 -8.03 -1.58
N LEU A 134 -3.52 -8.07 -2.86
CA LEU A 134 -4.48 -8.08 -3.97
C LEU A 134 -5.36 -9.33 -3.95
N GLU A 135 -4.77 -10.51 -3.69
CA GLU A 135 -5.52 -11.76 -3.53
C GLU A 135 -6.55 -11.65 -2.40
N LYS A 136 -6.18 -11.06 -1.25
CA LYS A 136 -7.12 -10.84 -0.13
C LYS A 136 -8.20 -9.83 -0.47
N VAL A 137 -7.86 -8.73 -1.14
CA VAL A 137 -8.85 -7.73 -1.59
C VAL A 137 -9.87 -8.35 -2.55
N ARG A 138 -9.44 -9.18 -3.51
CA ARG A 138 -10.33 -9.89 -4.45
C ARG A 138 -11.30 -10.86 -3.76
N GLN A 139 -11.01 -11.30 -2.53
CA GLN A 139 -11.89 -12.15 -1.73
C GLN A 139 -12.93 -11.37 -0.92
N LYS A 140 -12.76 -10.04 -0.75
CA LYS A 140 -13.69 -9.21 0.03
C LYS A 140 -14.97 -8.94 -0.78
N LYS A 141 -16.11 -9.31 -0.20
CA LYS A 141 -17.44 -9.17 -0.86
C LYS A 141 -17.91 -7.72 -1.00
N ASN A 142 -17.41 -6.84 -0.14
CA ASN A 142 -17.77 -5.42 -0.11
C ASN A 142 -16.84 -4.55 -0.94
N VAL A 143 -15.85 -5.13 -1.64
CA VAL A 143 -14.92 -4.42 -2.54
C VAL A 143 -15.23 -4.78 -3.99
N THR A 144 -15.47 -3.76 -4.81
CA THR A 144 -15.54 -3.87 -6.26
C THR A 144 -14.27 -3.27 -6.85
N LEU A 145 -13.49 -4.07 -7.57
CA LEU A 145 -12.28 -3.63 -8.26
C LEU A 145 -12.56 -3.49 -9.76
N LEU A 146 -12.36 -2.29 -10.28
CA LEU A 146 -12.45 -1.98 -11.71
C LEU A 146 -11.04 -1.66 -12.24
N GLU A 147 -10.54 -2.55 -13.06
CA GLU A 147 -9.27 -2.37 -13.78
C GLU A 147 -9.50 -1.59 -15.09
N ASN A 148 -8.43 -1.06 -15.67
CA ASN A 148 -8.47 -0.28 -16.92
C ASN A 148 -9.50 0.87 -16.86
N THR A 149 -9.67 1.46 -15.67
CA THR A 149 -10.67 2.47 -15.37
C THR A 149 -9.99 3.68 -14.72
N PRO A 150 -9.31 4.53 -15.51
CA PRO A 150 -8.63 5.70 -14.98
C PRO A 150 -9.62 6.74 -14.44
N LEU A 151 -9.26 7.33 -13.28
CA LEU A 151 -9.92 8.53 -12.80
C LEU A 151 -9.50 9.70 -13.68
N VAL A 152 -10.48 10.43 -14.21
CA VAL A 152 -10.26 11.60 -15.07
C VAL A 152 -10.29 12.89 -14.25
N ASP A 153 -11.29 13.03 -13.36
CA ASP A 153 -11.47 14.23 -12.57
C ASP A 153 -12.30 13.96 -11.32
N LEU A 154 -12.22 14.87 -10.34
CA LEU A 154 -13.06 14.87 -9.14
C LEU A 154 -14.22 15.84 -9.31
N ILE A 155 -15.42 15.42 -8.94
CA ILE A 155 -16.60 16.28 -8.86
C ILE A 155 -16.57 16.92 -7.46
N VAL A 156 -16.23 18.20 -7.41
CA VAL A 156 -16.07 18.95 -6.17
C VAL A 156 -17.08 20.09 -6.09
N ARG A 157 -17.67 20.28 -4.92
CA ARG A 157 -18.48 21.48 -4.61
C ARG A 157 -17.99 22.09 -3.31
N GLY A 158 -17.49 23.33 -3.36
CA GLY A 158 -16.73 23.91 -2.26
C GLY A 158 -15.48 23.05 -1.97
N ASN A 159 -15.28 22.66 -0.71
CA ASN A 159 -14.16 21.80 -0.29
C ASN A 159 -14.57 20.32 -0.12
N VAL A 160 -15.67 19.87 -0.74
CA VAL A 160 -16.21 18.51 -0.57
C VAL A 160 -16.16 17.78 -1.89
N ALA A 161 -15.52 16.61 -1.92
CA ALA A 161 -15.55 15.69 -3.04
C ALA A 161 -16.91 14.94 -3.02
N LEU A 162 -17.69 15.08 -4.09
CA LEU A 162 -19.02 14.48 -4.22
C LEU A 162 -19.03 13.24 -5.09
N GLY A 163 -17.94 13.02 -5.86
CA GLY A 163 -17.81 11.91 -6.78
C GLY A 163 -16.63 12.11 -7.70
N CYS A 164 -16.55 11.27 -8.72
CA CYS A 164 -15.47 11.34 -9.71
C CYS A 164 -16.00 11.01 -11.11
N LEU A 165 -15.27 11.46 -12.11
CA LEU A 165 -15.43 11.08 -13.49
C LEU A 165 -14.43 9.96 -13.80
N LEU A 166 -14.94 8.81 -14.25
CA LEU A 166 -14.14 7.66 -14.67
C LEU A 166 -14.23 7.53 -16.19
N TYR A 167 -13.13 7.13 -16.82
CA TYR A 167 -13.13 6.69 -18.20
C TYR A 167 -13.19 5.16 -18.22
N THR A 168 -14.14 4.61 -19.00
CA THR A 168 -14.24 3.17 -19.26
C THR A 168 -14.19 2.93 -20.75
N SER A 169 -13.53 1.88 -21.21
CA SER A 169 -13.40 1.54 -22.64
C SER A 169 -14.75 1.33 -23.33
N ASP A 170 -15.76 0.90 -22.60
CA ASP A 170 -17.10 0.66 -23.15
C ASP A 170 -17.85 1.95 -23.50
N ALA A 171 -17.52 3.09 -22.86
CA ALA A 171 -18.16 4.37 -23.16
C ALA A 171 -17.74 4.95 -24.53
N ALA A 172 -16.61 4.49 -25.08
CA ALA A 172 -16.11 4.95 -26.39
C ALA A 172 -16.79 4.21 -27.56
N ASP A 173 -17.29 2.99 -27.36
CA ASP A 173 -17.91 2.18 -28.42
C ASP A 173 -19.38 2.56 -28.67
N ASP A 174 -20.09 3.08 -27.67
CA ASP A 174 -21.48 3.53 -27.81
C ASP A 174 -21.64 4.88 -28.52
N SER A 175 -20.58 5.68 -28.63
CA SER A 175 -20.60 6.98 -29.33
C SER A 175 -20.42 6.88 -30.85
N LEU A 176 -20.15 5.69 -31.37
CA LEU A 176 -19.93 5.42 -32.81
C LEU A 176 -21.05 4.57 -33.45
N ARG A 177 -22.17 4.34 -32.75
CA ARG A 177 -23.34 3.67 -33.31
C ARG A 177 -24.54 4.63 -33.45
#